data_9cc3a118a31c54d7be2908a2ea365785
#
_entry.id   9cc3a118a31c54d7be2908a2ea365785
#
_cell.length_a   1.000
_cell.length_b   1.000
_cell.length_c   1.000
_cell.angle_alpha   90.00
_cell.angle_beta   90.00
_cell.angle_gamma   90.00
#
_symmetry.space_group_name_H-M   'P 1'
#
loop_
_entity.id
_entity.type
_entity.pdbx_description
1 polymer ?
#
loop_
_entity_poly.entity_id
_entity_poly.type
_entity_poly.pdbx_seq_one_letter_code
_entity_poly.pdbx_strand_id
1 'polypeptide(L)'
;MMTKRIFSALLAAALSLSLLAGCGSSASGSTAPSAADGPQRYSTVFYDVFDTVTQVIAYCDSEEEFTAQMDALHADLVEYNQLYDIYNDYDGVTNIKTINDNAGTAPVTVDDKILGMLELAQTMYDTTGGKLNIALGSVLNIWHNYREAALADDNDSNNQLPTQEELDAAAQHCDIANLIIDEDAKTVYLADPAMSLDVGSVGKGYAVEQAAQAAEARGLTSALISVGGNLRAIGTKPDGSQWVGGVENPWNSSEVYTNGSSTVAAVKMSDLSLVTSGDYQRYYVVDGKRYHHLICLLYTSDAA
;
A
#
# COMPACT_ATOMS: atom_id res chain seq x y z
N MET A 1 -23.71 10.43 0.28
CA MET A 1 -22.31 10.30 0.63
C MET A 1 -21.64 9.02 0.11
N MET A 2 -22.32 7.88 0.02
CA MET A 2 -21.78 6.61 -0.50
C MET A 2 -21.49 6.54 -2.02
N THR A 3 -22.13 7.38 -2.82
CA THR A 3 -22.08 7.30 -4.30
C THR A 3 -20.81 7.85 -4.95
N LYS A 4 -20.12 8.84 -4.34
CA LYS A 4 -18.90 9.43 -4.91
C LYS A 4 -17.66 8.54 -4.70
N ARG A 5 -17.56 7.82 -3.57
CA ARG A 5 -16.46 6.88 -3.30
C ARG A 5 -16.43 5.69 -4.28
N ILE A 6 -17.59 5.26 -4.75
CA ILE A 6 -17.74 4.18 -5.74
C ILE A 6 -17.27 4.64 -7.14
N PHE A 7 -17.43 5.93 -7.49
CA PHE A 7 -17.03 6.44 -8.80
C PHE A 7 -15.51 6.56 -8.97
N SER A 8 -14.77 6.94 -7.92
CA SER A 8 -13.29 7.00 -7.98
C SER A 8 -12.66 5.60 -8.06
N ALA A 9 -13.23 4.60 -7.38
CA ALA A 9 -12.78 3.22 -7.45
C ALA A 9 -13.09 2.57 -8.82
N LEU A 10 -14.23 2.93 -9.44
CA LEU A 10 -14.61 2.39 -10.76
C LEU A 10 -13.78 2.96 -11.91
N LEU A 11 -13.27 4.18 -11.79
CA LEU A 11 -12.40 4.77 -12.83
C LEU A 11 -11.01 4.15 -12.84
N ALA A 12 -10.46 3.78 -11.68
CA ALA A 12 -9.19 3.05 -11.59
C ALA A 12 -9.28 1.62 -12.16
N ALA A 13 -10.44 0.95 -12.01
CA ALA A 13 -10.66 -0.39 -12.55
C ALA A 13 -10.80 -0.43 -14.09
N ALA A 14 -11.25 0.65 -14.72
CA ALA A 14 -11.43 0.70 -16.18
C ALA A 14 -10.11 0.83 -16.95
N LEU A 15 -9.05 1.36 -16.34
CA LEU A 15 -7.74 1.54 -16.99
C LEU A 15 -6.85 0.30 -16.96
N SER A 16 -7.09 -0.64 -16.01
CA SER A 16 -6.29 -1.87 -15.91
C SER A 16 -6.73 -3.02 -16.82
N LEU A 17 -7.92 -2.92 -17.45
CA LEU A 17 -8.46 -3.99 -18.33
C LEU A 17 -7.91 -3.98 -19.76
N SER A 18 -7.19 -2.95 -20.19
CA SER A 18 -6.71 -2.81 -21.59
C SER A 18 -5.45 -3.62 -21.94
N LEU A 19 -4.84 -4.34 -20.99
CA LEU A 19 -3.61 -5.11 -21.23
C LEU A 19 -3.85 -6.59 -21.59
N LEU A 20 -5.10 -7.05 -21.81
CA LEU A 20 -5.46 -8.44 -22.04
C LEU A 20 -5.86 -8.80 -23.51
N ALA A 21 -5.75 -7.85 -24.45
CA ALA A 21 -6.05 -8.12 -25.86
C ALA A 21 -4.78 -8.50 -26.63
N GLY A 22 -4.36 -9.73 -26.54
CA GLY A 22 -3.32 -10.37 -27.34
C GLY A 22 -3.86 -11.57 -28.12
N CYS A 23 -4.18 -11.37 -29.39
CA CYS A 23 -4.36 -12.30 -30.51
C CYS A 23 -4.72 -13.76 -30.22
N GLY A 24 -5.96 -14.13 -30.52
CA GLY A 24 -6.36 -15.51 -30.75
C GLY A 24 -7.13 -15.63 -32.05
N SER A 25 -6.54 -16.26 -33.05
CA SER A 25 -7.15 -16.63 -34.31
C SER A 25 -8.21 -17.73 -34.13
N SER A 26 -9.36 -17.54 -34.75
CA SER A 26 -10.48 -18.47 -34.79
C SER A 26 -10.10 -19.78 -35.52
N ALA A 27 -10.26 -20.92 -34.87
CA ALA A 27 -10.44 -22.20 -35.55
C ALA A 27 -11.52 -22.99 -34.79
N SER A 28 -12.63 -23.21 -35.48
CA SER A 28 -13.72 -24.09 -35.05
C SER A 28 -13.26 -25.55 -35.08
N GLY A 29 -13.23 -26.19 -33.93
CA GLY A 29 -13.01 -27.60 -33.80
C GLY A 29 -13.43 -28.02 -32.41
N SER A 30 -14.58 -28.66 -32.28
CA SER A 30 -15.08 -29.32 -31.09
C SER A 30 -14.18 -30.51 -30.74
N THR A 31 -13.22 -30.28 -29.85
CA THR A 31 -12.55 -31.33 -29.09
C THR A 31 -12.64 -30.95 -27.62
N ALA A 32 -13.02 -31.93 -26.79
CA ALA A 32 -12.97 -31.76 -25.33
C ALA A 32 -11.62 -31.21 -24.90
N PRO A 33 -11.54 -30.36 -23.88
CA PRO A 33 -10.26 -29.82 -23.43
C PRO A 33 -9.40 -30.98 -22.97
N SER A 34 -8.32 -31.25 -23.69
CA SER A 34 -7.19 -31.99 -23.17
C SER A 34 -6.68 -31.17 -21.98
N ALA A 35 -6.62 -31.77 -20.79
CA ALA A 35 -5.94 -31.17 -19.66
C ALA A 35 -4.55 -30.78 -20.15
N ALA A 36 -4.25 -29.50 -20.16
CA ALA A 36 -2.90 -29.01 -20.43
C ALA A 36 -2.03 -29.50 -19.27
N ASP A 37 -1.03 -30.33 -19.61
CA ASP A 37 -0.08 -30.81 -18.60
C ASP A 37 0.69 -29.59 -18.01
N GLY A 38 0.40 -29.21 -16.77
CA GLY A 38 1.13 -28.16 -16.02
C GLY A 38 0.23 -27.06 -15.44
N PRO A 39 0.81 -26.21 -14.58
CA PRO A 39 0.07 -25.15 -13.88
C PRO A 39 -0.65 -24.19 -14.83
N GLN A 40 -1.90 -23.90 -14.52
CA GLN A 40 -2.76 -22.97 -15.27
C GLN A 40 -2.72 -21.58 -14.64
N ARG A 41 -2.92 -20.53 -15.46
CA ARG A 41 -2.96 -19.14 -15.02
C ARG A 41 -4.35 -18.78 -14.48
N TYR A 42 -4.39 -18.35 -13.23
CA TYR A 42 -5.58 -17.81 -12.57
C TYR A 42 -5.35 -16.37 -12.13
N SER A 43 -6.44 -15.64 -11.82
CA SER A 43 -6.35 -14.30 -11.25
C SER A 43 -7.57 -13.96 -10.42
N THR A 44 -7.37 -13.12 -9.39
CA THR A 44 -8.43 -12.60 -8.53
C THR A 44 -8.17 -11.15 -8.17
N VAL A 45 -9.21 -10.47 -7.62
CA VAL A 45 -9.16 -9.09 -7.18
C VAL A 45 -9.88 -8.94 -5.85
N PHE A 46 -9.27 -8.23 -4.89
CA PHE A 46 -9.85 -7.84 -3.62
C PHE A 46 -9.95 -6.32 -3.54
N TYR A 47 -10.92 -5.78 -2.78
CA TYR A 47 -11.19 -4.34 -2.67
C TYR A 47 -11.28 -3.84 -1.23
N ASP A 48 -11.03 -4.70 -0.26
CA ASP A 48 -11.33 -4.52 1.17
C ASP A 48 -10.08 -4.43 2.06
N VAL A 49 -8.89 -4.33 1.48
CA VAL A 49 -7.63 -4.22 2.23
C VAL A 49 -6.83 -2.99 1.79
N PHE A 50 -6.25 -2.27 2.75
CA PHE A 50 -5.37 -1.11 2.57
C PHE A 50 -5.95 0.04 1.74
N ASP A 51 -7.29 0.22 1.73
CA ASP A 51 -8.01 1.24 0.95
C ASP A 51 -7.59 1.27 -0.54
N THR A 52 -7.32 0.10 -1.12
CA THR A 52 -6.80 -0.02 -2.48
C THR A 52 -7.31 -1.27 -3.18
N VAL A 53 -7.02 -1.35 -4.48
CA VAL A 53 -7.27 -2.57 -5.27
C VAL A 53 -6.08 -3.51 -5.10
N THR A 54 -6.37 -4.74 -4.65
CA THR A 54 -5.41 -5.84 -4.63
C THR A 54 -5.72 -6.78 -5.79
N GLN A 55 -4.74 -7.03 -6.65
CA GLN A 55 -4.84 -7.97 -7.76
C GLN A 55 -3.77 -9.04 -7.61
N VAL A 56 -4.15 -10.31 -7.80
CA VAL A 56 -3.23 -11.43 -7.79
C VAL A 56 -3.37 -12.24 -9.06
N ILE A 57 -2.24 -12.57 -9.66
CA ILE A 57 -2.11 -13.51 -10.77
C ILE A 57 -1.22 -14.64 -10.27
N ALA A 58 -1.66 -15.88 -10.39
CA ALA A 58 -0.85 -17.03 -10.01
C ALA A 58 -0.99 -18.18 -11.03
N TYR A 59 -0.02 -19.08 -11.00
CA TYR A 59 -0.08 -20.36 -11.72
C TYR A 59 -0.22 -21.48 -10.69
N CYS A 60 -1.31 -22.25 -10.80
CA CYS A 60 -1.66 -23.37 -9.92
C CYS A 60 -2.07 -24.58 -10.75
N ASP A 61 -1.99 -25.77 -10.17
CA ASP A 61 -2.35 -27.02 -10.86
C ASP A 61 -3.87 -27.18 -11.01
N SER A 62 -4.65 -26.52 -10.13
CA SER A 62 -6.12 -26.50 -10.19
C SER A 62 -6.74 -25.19 -9.69
N GLU A 63 -8.03 -24.99 -10.00
CA GLU A 63 -8.80 -23.86 -9.50
C GLU A 63 -9.04 -23.97 -7.98
N GLU A 64 -9.19 -25.17 -7.46
CA GLU A 64 -9.32 -25.42 -6.03
C GLU A 64 -8.06 -24.99 -5.27
N GLU A 65 -6.89 -25.37 -5.78
CA GLU A 65 -5.60 -24.94 -5.20
C GLU A 65 -5.47 -23.41 -5.24
N PHE A 66 -5.75 -22.79 -6.39
CA PHE A 66 -5.73 -21.33 -6.53
C PHE A 66 -6.66 -20.67 -5.52
N THR A 67 -7.91 -21.14 -5.40
CA THR A 67 -8.87 -20.58 -4.46
C THR A 67 -8.37 -20.68 -3.02
N ALA A 68 -7.90 -21.86 -2.61
CA ALA A 68 -7.37 -22.06 -1.26
C ALA A 68 -6.16 -21.15 -0.94
N GLN A 69 -5.24 -20.97 -1.90
CA GLN A 69 -4.11 -20.05 -1.76
C GLN A 69 -4.57 -18.60 -1.65
N MET A 70 -5.56 -18.19 -2.45
CA MET A 70 -6.06 -16.81 -2.44
C MET A 70 -6.87 -16.49 -1.19
N ASP A 71 -7.68 -17.42 -0.69
CA ASP A 71 -8.40 -17.25 0.58
C ASP A 71 -7.43 -17.06 1.74
N ALA A 72 -6.35 -17.85 1.78
CA ALA A 72 -5.32 -17.72 2.80
C ALA A 72 -4.51 -16.43 2.66
N LEU A 73 -4.11 -16.04 1.45
CA LEU A 73 -3.41 -14.77 1.20
C LEU A 73 -4.29 -13.56 1.55
N HIS A 74 -5.57 -13.60 1.22
CA HIS A 74 -6.52 -12.55 1.59
C HIS A 74 -6.66 -12.43 3.11
N ALA A 75 -6.78 -13.56 3.81
CA ALA A 75 -6.84 -13.58 5.29
C ALA A 75 -5.58 -12.96 5.93
N ASP A 76 -4.38 -13.30 5.41
CA ASP A 76 -3.13 -12.68 5.87
C ASP A 76 -3.15 -11.16 5.66
N LEU A 77 -3.56 -10.69 4.47
CA LEU A 77 -3.62 -9.25 4.16
C LEU A 77 -4.66 -8.51 5.01
N VAL A 78 -5.81 -9.13 5.31
CA VAL A 78 -6.84 -8.57 6.21
C VAL A 78 -6.27 -8.41 7.61
N GLU A 79 -5.56 -9.41 8.13
CA GLU A 79 -4.93 -9.34 9.45
C GLU A 79 -3.92 -8.19 9.51
N TYR A 80 -3.01 -8.08 8.55
CA TYR A 80 -2.04 -6.97 8.49
C TYR A 80 -2.72 -5.61 8.33
N ASN A 81 -3.79 -5.51 7.54
CA ASN A 81 -4.57 -4.29 7.40
C ASN A 81 -5.14 -3.82 8.74
N GLN A 82 -5.69 -4.74 9.54
CA GLN A 82 -6.23 -4.41 10.86
C GLN A 82 -5.14 -4.02 11.86
N LEU A 83 -4.00 -4.75 11.87
CA LEU A 83 -2.89 -4.49 12.78
C LEU A 83 -2.20 -3.15 12.51
N TYR A 84 -2.13 -2.71 11.26
CA TYR A 84 -1.42 -1.48 10.85
C TYR A 84 -2.33 -0.27 10.68
N ASP A 85 -3.65 -0.44 10.93
CA ASP A 85 -4.60 0.66 10.87
C ASP A 85 -4.34 1.68 11.99
N ILE A 86 -4.27 2.97 11.59
CA ILE A 86 -4.08 4.11 12.49
C ILE A 86 -5.39 4.89 12.72
N TYR A 87 -6.49 4.50 12.07
CA TYR A 87 -7.76 5.23 12.05
C TYR A 87 -8.91 4.49 12.74
N ASN A 88 -8.97 3.15 12.60
CA ASN A 88 -10.10 2.36 13.04
C ASN A 88 -9.74 1.38 14.16
N ASP A 89 -10.73 1.11 15.02
CA ASP A 89 -10.67 0.05 16.01
C ASP A 89 -11.32 -1.22 15.45
N TYR A 90 -10.77 -2.37 15.84
CA TYR A 90 -11.30 -3.70 15.49
C TYR A 90 -11.50 -4.49 16.77
N ASP A 91 -12.61 -5.23 16.88
CA ASP A 91 -12.93 -5.99 18.09
C ASP A 91 -11.87 -7.07 18.36
N GLY A 92 -11.26 -6.98 19.54
CA GLY A 92 -10.21 -7.91 19.97
C GLY A 92 -8.84 -7.71 19.32
N VAL A 93 -8.63 -6.65 18.52
CA VAL A 93 -7.35 -6.36 17.87
C VAL A 93 -6.67 -5.16 18.53
N THR A 94 -5.43 -5.36 18.98
CA THR A 94 -4.52 -4.28 19.35
C THR A 94 -3.72 -3.88 18.09
N ASN A 95 -3.85 -2.64 17.65
CA ASN A 95 -3.25 -2.13 16.41
C ASN A 95 -2.44 -0.84 16.62
N ILE A 96 -1.94 -0.24 15.55
CA ILE A 96 -1.17 1.01 15.63
C ILE A 96 -2.02 2.14 16.22
N LYS A 97 -3.34 2.21 15.91
CA LYS A 97 -4.23 3.19 16.55
C LYS A 97 -4.25 3.02 18.06
N THR A 98 -4.33 1.78 18.55
CA THR A 98 -4.31 1.51 20.00
C THR A 98 -3.02 2.02 20.64
N ILE A 99 -1.86 1.88 19.96
CA ILE A 99 -0.58 2.42 20.44
C ILE A 99 -0.64 3.96 20.49
N ASN A 100 -1.14 4.61 19.44
CA ASN A 100 -1.27 6.05 19.35
C ASN A 100 -2.20 6.61 20.44
N ASP A 101 -3.35 5.97 20.68
CA ASP A 101 -4.32 6.39 21.70
C ASP A 101 -3.78 6.26 23.14
N ASN A 102 -2.73 5.44 23.35
CA ASN A 102 -2.07 5.25 24.64
C ASN A 102 -0.75 6.04 24.79
N ALA A 103 -0.43 6.95 23.87
CA ALA A 103 0.77 7.75 23.93
C ALA A 103 0.89 8.51 25.27
N GLY A 104 2.07 8.46 25.90
CA GLY A 104 2.33 9.07 27.22
C GLY A 104 1.65 8.40 28.40
N THR A 105 0.83 7.33 28.19
CA THR A 105 0.03 6.72 29.26
C THR A 105 0.66 5.45 29.79
N ALA A 106 0.81 4.41 28.96
CA ALA A 106 1.36 3.12 29.36
C ALA A 106 1.84 2.33 28.12
N PRO A 107 2.77 1.37 28.31
CA PRO A 107 3.12 0.39 27.29
C PRO A 107 1.90 -0.44 26.86
N VAL A 108 1.79 -0.70 25.56
CA VAL A 108 0.73 -1.49 24.94
C VAL A 108 1.32 -2.82 24.49
N THR A 109 0.71 -3.94 24.93
CA THR A 109 1.09 -5.28 24.44
C THR A 109 0.60 -5.46 23.02
N VAL A 110 1.47 -5.91 22.12
CA VAL A 110 1.21 -6.00 20.68
C VAL A 110 1.56 -7.38 20.11
N ASP A 111 1.05 -7.66 18.91
CA ASP A 111 1.41 -8.84 18.12
C ASP A 111 2.84 -8.75 17.59
N ASP A 112 3.51 -9.89 17.41
CA ASP A 112 4.86 -9.99 16.82
C ASP A 112 4.95 -9.36 15.42
N LYS A 113 3.84 -9.35 14.67
CA LYS A 113 3.76 -8.72 13.35
C LYS A 113 3.90 -7.19 13.43
N ILE A 114 3.39 -6.57 14.50
CA ILE A 114 3.60 -5.14 14.77
C ILE A 114 5.06 -4.90 15.17
N LEU A 115 5.62 -5.71 16.07
CA LEU A 115 7.01 -5.56 16.51
C LEU A 115 7.96 -5.61 15.30
N GLY A 116 7.90 -6.66 14.48
CA GLY A 116 8.79 -6.81 13.34
C GLY A 116 8.68 -5.67 12.31
N MET A 117 7.49 -5.11 12.12
CA MET A 117 7.31 -3.93 11.25
C MET A 117 7.94 -2.67 11.88
N LEU A 118 7.77 -2.45 13.18
CA LEU A 118 8.33 -1.29 13.88
C LEU A 118 9.86 -1.37 13.96
N GLU A 119 10.45 -2.55 14.18
CA GLU A 119 11.90 -2.79 14.16
C GLU A 119 12.49 -2.50 12.77
N LEU A 120 11.81 -2.97 11.70
CA LEU A 120 12.19 -2.61 10.33
C LEU A 120 12.15 -1.10 10.14
N ALA A 121 11.10 -0.42 10.63
CA ALA A 121 10.96 1.02 10.50
C ALA A 121 12.08 1.79 11.22
N GLN A 122 12.51 1.36 12.42
CA GLN A 122 13.67 1.92 13.13
C GLN A 122 14.97 1.70 12.33
N THR A 123 15.17 0.48 11.80
CA THR A 123 16.31 0.18 10.93
C THR A 123 16.35 1.07 9.68
N MET A 124 15.18 1.32 9.09
CA MET A 124 15.06 2.20 7.92
C MET A 124 15.30 3.67 8.29
N TYR A 125 14.86 4.11 9.46
CA TYR A 125 15.18 5.44 9.98
C TYR A 125 16.69 5.65 10.03
N ASP A 126 17.43 4.73 10.64
CA ASP A 126 18.88 4.81 10.77
C ASP A 126 19.57 4.76 9.38
N THR A 127 19.17 3.82 8.54
CA THR A 127 19.74 3.61 7.19
C THR A 127 19.55 4.82 6.29
N THR A 128 18.43 5.53 6.42
CA THR A 128 18.10 6.71 5.60
C THR A 128 18.59 8.03 6.23
N GLY A 129 19.23 7.98 7.40
CA GLY A 129 19.61 9.18 8.15
C GLY A 129 18.40 10.01 8.56
N GLY A 130 17.35 9.34 9.04
CA GLY A 130 16.12 9.95 9.55
C GLY A 130 15.12 10.41 8.49
N LYS A 131 15.36 10.15 7.20
CA LYS A 131 14.46 10.57 6.11
C LYS A 131 13.18 9.74 6.05
N LEU A 132 13.24 8.46 6.42
CA LEU A 132 12.08 7.65 6.69
C LEU A 132 11.83 7.67 8.20
N ASN A 133 10.71 8.23 8.64
CA ASN A 133 10.39 8.37 10.05
C ASN A 133 8.90 8.12 10.29
N ILE A 134 8.58 7.01 10.91
CA ILE A 134 7.19 6.66 11.25
C ILE A 134 6.63 7.47 12.43
N ALA A 135 7.46 8.21 13.16
CA ALA A 135 7.05 9.12 14.23
C ALA A 135 6.49 10.46 13.70
N LEU A 136 6.36 10.63 12.38
CA LEU A 136 5.79 11.83 11.76
C LEU A 136 4.26 11.94 11.88
N GLY A 137 3.58 11.03 12.54
CA GLY A 137 2.12 10.96 12.60
C GLY A 137 1.47 12.27 13.05
N SER A 138 2.06 12.98 14.02
CA SER A 138 1.55 14.27 14.49
C SER A 138 1.46 15.33 13.37
N VAL A 139 2.45 15.38 12.48
CA VAL A 139 2.49 16.27 11.30
C VAL A 139 1.59 15.73 10.20
N LEU A 140 1.65 14.43 9.93
CA LEU A 140 0.89 13.79 8.86
C LEU A 140 -0.62 13.85 9.10
N ASN A 141 -1.06 13.78 10.36
CA ASN A 141 -2.48 13.94 10.75
C ASN A 141 -3.00 15.34 10.40
N ILE A 142 -2.21 16.39 10.53
CA ILE A 142 -2.59 17.75 10.12
C ILE A 142 -2.84 17.77 8.62
N TRP A 143 -1.89 17.31 7.81
CA TRP A 143 -2.03 17.23 6.36
C TRP A 143 -3.20 16.34 5.91
N HIS A 144 -3.42 15.22 6.61
CA HIS A 144 -4.56 14.34 6.36
C HIS A 144 -5.88 15.09 6.56
N ASN A 145 -6.04 15.78 7.68
CA ASN A 145 -7.26 16.51 8.01
C ASN A 145 -7.57 17.63 6.99
N TYR A 146 -6.57 18.40 6.58
CA TYR A 146 -6.73 19.43 5.55
C TYR A 146 -7.13 18.83 4.19
N ARG A 147 -6.50 17.72 3.81
CA ARG A 147 -6.86 17.00 2.57
C ARG A 147 -8.29 16.45 2.62
N GLU A 148 -8.69 15.80 3.72
CA GLU A 148 -10.05 15.25 3.85
C GLU A 148 -11.10 16.37 3.86
N ALA A 149 -10.82 17.50 4.52
CA ALA A 149 -11.68 18.67 4.48
C ALA A 149 -11.82 19.22 3.04
N ALA A 150 -10.72 19.33 2.31
CA ALA A 150 -10.69 19.76 0.92
C ALA A 150 -11.45 18.80 -0.01
N LEU A 151 -11.32 17.49 0.19
CA LEU A 151 -12.02 16.47 -0.60
C LEU A 151 -13.52 16.38 -0.25
N ALA A 152 -13.92 16.86 0.91
CA ALA A 152 -15.32 16.94 1.32
C ALA A 152 -16.06 18.17 0.76
N ASP A 153 -15.35 19.22 0.35
CA ASP A 153 -15.88 20.42 -0.28
C ASP A 153 -15.80 20.28 -1.81
N ASP A 154 -16.88 20.64 -2.51
CA ASP A 154 -16.92 20.65 -3.99
C ASP A 154 -16.28 21.93 -4.59
N ASN A 155 -15.83 22.86 -3.74
CA ASN A 155 -15.26 24.14 -4.15
C ASN A 155 -13.78 24.29 -3.73
N ASP A 156 -12.88 24.01 -4.63
CA ASP A 156 -11.43 24.12 -4.40
C ASP A 156 -10.98 25.50 -3.90
N SER A 157 -11.78 26.57 -4.13
CA SER A 157 -11.43 27.92 -3.65
C SER A 157 -11.52 28.08 -2.11
N ASN A 158 -12.14 27.13 -1.43
CA ASN A 158 -12.23 27.08 0.04
C ASN A 158 -11.08 26.28 0.67
N ASN A 159 -10.31 25.57 -0.12
CA ASN A 159 -9.24 24.73 0.36
C ASN A 159 -8.11 25.58 0.98
N GLN A 160 -7.57 25.08 2.06
CA GLN A 160 -6.53 25.76 2.84
C GLN A 160 -5.32 24.85 3.04
N LEU A 161 -4.19 25.48 3.32
CA LEU A 161 -2.98 24.80 3.77
C LEU A 161 -2.88 24.86 5.29
N PRO A 162 -2.24 23.87 5.94
CA PRO A 162 -1.80 23.99 7.31
C PRO A 162 -0.93 25.25 7.48
N THR A 163 -1.07 25.91 8.62
CA THR A 163 -0.17 27.01 8.96
C THR A 163 1.20 26.48 9.35
N GLN A 164 2.24 27.28 9.15
CA GLN A 164 3.60 26.91 9.58
C GLN A 164 3.66 26.72 11.11
N GLU A 165 2.90 27.51 11.87
CA GLU A 165 2.83 27.40 13.33
C GLU A 165 2.27 26.05 13.79
N GLU A 166 1.19 25.55 13.13
CA GLU A 166 0.63 24.20 13.39
C GLU A 166 1.65 23.11 13.08
N LEU A 167 2.33 23.22 11.95
CA LEU A 167 3.32 22.21 11.52
C LEU A 167 4.55 22.23 12.44
N ASP A 168 5.06 23.41 12.83
CA ASP A 168 6.21 23.55 13.72
C ASP A 168 5.90 23.02 15.13
N ALA A 169 4.67 23.24 15.62
CA ALA A 169 4.23 22.71 16.90
C ALA A 169 4.18 21.16 16.85
N ALA A 170 3.56 20.59 15.82
CA ALA A 170 3.46 19.14 15.66
C ALA A 170 4.84 18.47 15.45
N ALA A 171 5.77 19.14 14.79
CA ALA A 171 7.12 18.62 14.53
C ALA A 171 7.94 18.40 15.80
N GLN A 172 7.60 19.08 16.92
CA GLN A 172 8.24 18.86 18.23
C GLN A 172 8.00 17.44 18.77
N HIS A 173 6.98 16.73 18.27
CA HIS A 173 6.53 15.41 18.73
C HIS A 173 6.91 14.28 17.77
N CYS A 174 7.92 14.49 16.91
CA CYS A 174 8.32 13.54 15.85
C CYS A 174 9.66 12.85 16.11
N ASP A 175 10.18 12.90 17.34
CA ASP A 175 11.44 12.24 17.69
C ASP A 175 11.23 10.73 17.87
N ILE A 176 11.81 9.93 16.95
CA ILE A 176 11.73 8.47 16.97
C ILE A 176 12.29 7.85 18.26
N ALA A 177 13.16 8.55 19.00
CA ALA A 177 13.69 8.09 20.28
C ALA A 177 12.60 7.93 21.36
N ASN A 178 11.44 8.54 21.19
CA ASN A 178 10.27 8.37 22.05
C ASN A 178 9.46 7.10 21.73
N LEU A 179 9.76 6.37 20.66
CA LEU A 179 9.23 5.05 20.37
C LEU A 179 10.08 4.00 21.09
N ILE A 180 9.55 3.44 22.17
CA ILE A 180 10.21 2.44 23.00
C ILE A 180 9.58 1.08 22.71
N ILE A 181 10.38 0.12 22.24
CA ILE A 181 10.00 -1.26 21.96
C ILE A 181 10.68 -2.15 22.99
N ASP A 182 9.91 -3.03 23.64
CA ASP A 182 10.39 -4.10 24.51
C ASP A 182 10.00 -5.43 23.87
N GLU A 183 10.95 -6.07 23.21
CA GLU A 183 10.76 -7.33 22.49
C GLU A 183 10.43 -8.49 23.45
N ASP A 184 11.07 -8.52 24.63
CA ASP A 184 10.86 -9.58 25.62
C ASP A 184 9.45 -9.52 26.22
N ALA A 185 8.99 -8.30 26.53
CA ALA A 185 7.64 -8.06 27.07
C ALA A 185 6.57 -7.96 25.96
N LYS A 186 6.97 -7.88 24.69
CA LYS A 186 6.12 -7.62 23.53
C LYS A 186 5.27 -6.36 23.71
N THR A 187 5.91 -5.28 24.11
CA THR A 187 5.21 -4.01 24.34
C THR A 187 5.81 -2.86 23.55
N VAL A 188 4.96 -1.90 23.21
CA VAL A 188 5.32 -0.64 22.56
C VAL A 188 4.82 0.53 23.40
N TYR A 189 5.66 1.52 23.62
CA TYR A 189 5.32 2.72 24.37
C TYR A 189 5.80 3.98 23.64
N LEU A 190 4.90 4.93 23.48
CA LEU A 190 5.21 6.28 23.02
C LEU A 190 5.41 7.17 24.24
N ALA A 191 6.65 7.59 24.51
CA ALA A 191 6.98 8.35 25.71
C ALA A 191 6.47 9.79 25.67
N ASP A 192 6.31 10.36 24.48
CA ASP A 192 5.72 11.68 24.27
C ASP A 192 4.20 11.55 24.08
N PRO A 193 3.36 12.18 24.94
CA PRO A 193 1.90 12.05 24.86
C PRO A 193 1.26 12.69 23.62
N ALA A 194 1.98 13.53 22.88
CA ALA A 194 1.52 14.15 21.64
C ALA A 194 2.12 13.49 20.39
N MET A 195 2.97 12.48 20.56
CA MET A 195 3.50 11.68 19.46
C MET A 195 2.42 10.79 18.87
N SER A 196 2.48 10.58 17.57
CA SER A 196 1.65 9.61 16.85
C SER A 196 2.50 8.89 15.80
N LEU A 197 2.28 7.60 15.64
CA LEU A 197 2.87 6.80 14.56
C LEU A 197 2.00 6.89 13.31
N ASP A 198 2.67 7.06 12.16
CA ASP A 198 2.09 6.81 10.85
C ASP A 198 2.99 5.81 10.12
N VAL A 199 2.48 4.62 9.90
CA VAL A 199 3.22 3.51 9.29
C VAL A 199 2.97 3.36 7.80
N GLY A 200 2.30 4.32 7.17
CA GLY A 200 1.93 4.26 5.75
C GLY A 200 3.12 4.12 4.80
N SER A 201 4.31 4.58 5.20
CA SER A 201 5.55 4.47 4.41
C SER A 201 6.17 3.07 4.42
N VAL A 202 5.87 2.21 5.39
CA VAL A 202 6.47 0.87 5.55
C VAL A 202 5.44 -0.25 5.65
N GLY A 203 4.30 -0.01 6.31
CA GLY A 203 3.36 -1.05 6.72
C GLY A 203 2.81 -1.87 5.55
N LYS A 204 2.40 -1.22 4.46
CA LYS A 204 1.87 -1.92 3.29
C LYS A 204 2.94 -2.80 2.62
N GLY A 205 4.15 -2.28 2.43
CA GLY A 205 5.26 -3.02 1.83
C GLY A 205 5.64 -4.23 2.68
N TYR A 206 5.72 -4.05 4.00
CA TYR A 206 6.00 -5.13 4.93
C TYR A 206 4.89 -6.20 4.93
N ALA A 207 3.62 -5.78 4.97
CA ALA A 207 2.48 -6.71 4.92
C ALA A 207 2.48 -7.56 3.65
N VAL A 208 2.71 -6.95 2.48
CA VAL A 208 2.77 -7.65 1.20
C VAL A 208 3.90 -8.67 1.16
N GLU A 209 5.08 -8.31 1.68
CA GLU A 209 6.22 -9.22 1.75
C GLU A 209 5.93 -10.40 2.68
N GLN A 210 5.41 -10.15 3.89
CA GLN A 210 5.09 -11.23 4.85
C GLN A 210 3.99 -12.16 4.33
N ALA A 211 2.94 -11.61 3.73
CA ALA A 211 1.87 -12.41 3.12
C ALA A 211 2.38 -13.23 1.93
N ALA A 212 3.30 -12.70 1.13
CA ALA A 212 3.93 -13.43 0.04
C ALA A 212 4.80 -14.58 0.57
N GLN A 213 5.63 -14.34 1.59
CA GLN A 213 6.44 -15.39 2.23
C GLN A 213 5.56 -16.50 2.84
N ALA A 214 4.45 -16.13 3.47
CA ALA A 214 3.48 -17.09 3.99
C ALA A 214 2.84 -17.92 2.86
N ALA A 215 2.51 -17.30 1.72
CA ALA A 215 2.01 -18.01 0.54
C ALA A 215 3.06 -18.96 -0.07
N GLU A 216 4.33 -18.53 -0.15
CA GLU A 216 5.47 -19.37 -0.54
C GLU A 216 5.61 -20.59 0.39
N ALA A 217 5.52 -20.38 1.70
CA ALA A 217 5.58 -21.44 2.69
C ALA A 217 4.40 -22.45 2.58
N ARG A 218 3.25 -21.98 2.06
CA ARG A 218 2.09 -22.84 1.74
C ARG A 218 2.21 -23.54 0.37
N GLY A 219 3.29 -23.30 -0.37
CA GLY A 219 3.57 -23.97 -1.64
C GLY A 219 3.25 -23.15 -2.90
N LEU A 220 2.88 -21.87 -2.79
CA LEU A 220 2.70 -21.03 -3.96
C LEU A 220 4.07 -20.65 -4.56
N THR A 221 4.35 -21.13 -5.78
CA THR A 221 5.67 -21.02 -6.41
C THR A 221 5.74 -20.02 -7.56
N SER A 222 4.60 -19.56 -8.05
CA SER A 222 4.53 -18.66 -9.20
C SER A 222 3.35 -17.69 -9.07
N ALA A 223 3.61 -16.46 -8.66
CA ALA A 223 2.58 -15.43 -8.53
C ALA A 223 3.14 -14.02 -8.72
N LEU A 224 2.24 -13.10 -9.09
CA LEU A 224 2.43 -11.66 -9.03
C LEU A 224 1.30 -11.06 -8.19
N ILE A 225 1.65 -10.52 -7.04
CA ILE A 225 0.75 -9.87 -6.09
C ILE A 225 0.91 -8.36 -6.26
N SER A 226 -0.20 -7.63 -6.41
CA SER A 226 -0.25 -6.18 -6.52
C SER A 226 -1.21 -5.61 -5.49
N VAL A 227 -0.72 -4.85 -4.53
CA VAL A 227 -1.51 -4.17 -3.51
C VAL A 227 -1.32 -2.66 -3.65
N GLY A 228 -2.20 -2.01 -4.43
CA GLY A 228 -2.18 -0.56 -4.62
C GLY A 228 -0.81 0.00 -5.05
N GLY A 229 -0.14 -0.65 -6.01
CA GLY A 229 1.17 -0.25 -6.50
C GLY A 229 2.37 -0.88 -5.79
N ASN A 230 2.17 -1.64 -4.71
CA ASN A 230 3.18 -2.55 -4.17
C ASN A 230 3.09 -3.87 -4.91
N LEU A 231 4.04 -4.15 -5.79
CA LEU A 231 4.16 -5.42 -6.51
C LEU A 231 5.13 -6.35 -5.79
N ARG A 232 4.78 -7.63 -5.65
CA ARG A 232 5.67 -8.71 -5.21
C ARG A 232 5.53 -9.89 -6.16
N ALA A 233 6.65 -10.28 -6.76
CA ALA A 233 6.72 -11.47 -7.61
C ALA A 233 7.25 -12.65 -6.81
N ILE A 234 6.55 -13.77 -6.86
CA ILE A 234 6.97 -15.08 -6.34
C ILE A 234 7.45 -15.91 -7.52
N GLY A 235 8.70 -16.36 -7.49
CA GLY A 235 9.32 -17.19 -8.50
C GLY A 235 9.24 -16.64 -9.92
N THR A 236 9.20 -17.55 -10.89
CA THR A 236 9.02 -17.28 -12.32
C THR A 236 7.72 -17.90 -12.83
N LYS A 237 7.31 -17.53 -14.03
CA LYS A 237 6.22 -18.23 -14.72
C LYS A 237 6.63 -19.65 -15.10
N PRO A 238 5.67 -20.58 -15.38
CA PRO A 238 5.97 -21.96 -15.73
C PRO A 238 6.88 -22.17 -16.96
N ASP A 239 6.90 -21.18 -17.86
CA ASP A 239 7.80 -21.17 -19.03
C ASP A 239 9.23 -20.68 -18.71
N GLY A 240 9.52 -20.42 -17.44
CA GLY A 240 10.81 -19.88 -16.95
C GLY A 240 10.97 -18.38 -17.17
N SER A 241 10.01 -17.68 -17.76
CA SER A 241 10.07 -16.23 -17.93
C SER A 241 9.79 -15.50 -16.62
N GLN A 242 10.45 -14.36 -16.44
CA GLN A 242 10.22 -13.48 -15.30
C GLN A 242 8.84 -12.79 -15.38
N TRP A 243 8.30 -12.42 -14.24
CA TRP A 243 7.18 -11.49 -14.15
C TRP A 243 7.60 -10.10 -14.64
N VAL A 244 6.65 -9.28 -15.03
CA VAL A 244 6.92 -7.91 -15.49
C VAL A 244 6.01 -6.96 -14.73
N GLY A 245 6.62 -6.07 -13.94
CA GLY A 245 5.96 -4.96 -13.28
C GLY A 245 6.06 -3.69 -14.14
N GLY A 246 4.93 -3.01 -14.37
CA GLY A 246 4.89 -1.72 -15.06
C GLY A 246 4.98 -0.56 -14.05
N VAL A 247 5.80 0.44 -14.36
CA VAL A 247 5.77 1.74 -13.67
C VAL A 247 4.84 2.65 -14.46
N GLU A 248 3.75 3.08 -13.83
CA GLU A 248 2.73 3.91 -14.48
C GLU A 248 3.31 5.26 -14.94
N ASN A 249 2.82 5.74 -16.05
CA ASN A 249 3.18 7.05 -16.59
C ASN A 249 2.33 8.14 -15.88
N PRO A 250 2.90 8.96 -14.98
CA PRO A 250 2.15 9.97 -14.24
C PRO A 250 1.61 11.09 -15.14
N TRP A 251 2.14 11.22 -16.35
CA TRP A 251 1.73 12.24 -17.33
C TRP A 251 0.77 11.70 -18.39
N ASN A 252 0.29 10.48 -18.27
CA ASN A 252 -0.55 9.84 -19.30
C ASN A 252 -1.86 10.61 -19.58
N SER A 253 -2.33 11.43 -18.63
CA SER A 253 -3.48 12.32 -18.79
C SER A 253 -3.12 13.74 -19.24
N SER A 254 -1.84 14.08 -19.39
CA SER A 254 -1.41 15.43 -19.81
C SER A 254 -1.23 15.51 -21.32
N GLU A 255 -1.66 16.62 -21.93
CA GLU A 255 -1.50 16.89 -23.37
C GLU A 255 -0.02 16.98 -23.82
N VAL A 256 0.92 17.06 -22.85
CA VAL A 256 2.35 17.29 -23.09
C VAL A 256 3.13 16.01 -23.42
N TYR A 257 2.63 14.82 -22.97
CA TYR A 257 3.32 13.53 -23.16
C TYR A 257 2.40 12.46 -23.77
N THR A 258 1.92 12.71 -24.97
CA THR A 258 1.03 11.78 -25.70
C THR A 258 1.81 10.79 -26.56
N ASN A 259 2.81 10.10 -26.01
CA ASN A 259 3.42 8.97 -26.73
C ASN A 259 2.55 7.69 -26.70
N GLY A 260 1.38 7.75 -26.06
CA GLY A 260 0.41 6.66 -25.99
C GLY A 260 0.82 5.50 -25.06
N SER A 261 1.94 5.62 -24.35
CA SER A 261 2.36 4.59 -23.39
C SER A 261 1.73 4.83 -22.02
N SER A 262 1.05 3.81 -21.49
CA SER A 262 0.52 3.82 -20.11
C SER A 262 1.61 3.62 -19.06
N THR A 263 2.83 3.24 -19.46
CA THR A 263 3.97 3.00 -18.58
C THR A 263 5.22 3.72 -19.05
N VAL A 264 6.01 4.21 -18.10
CA VAL A 264 7.35 4.82 -18.37
C VAL A 264 8.46 3.78 -18.29
N ALA A 265 8.26 2.69 -17.57
CA ALA A 265 9.23 1.61 -17.45
C ALA A 265 8.53 0.27 -17.24
N ALA A 266 9.23 -0.81 -17.63
CA ALA A 266 8.85 -2.18 -17.34
C ALA A 266 10.01 -2.90 -16.68
N VAL A 267 9.79 -3.48 -15.51
CA VAL A 267 10.81 -4.15 -14.68
C VAL A 267 10.56 -5.66 -14.69
N LYS A 268 11.56 -6.44 -15.07
CA LYS A 268 11.52 -7.89 -14.97
C LYS A 268 11.80 -8.30 -13.52
N MET A 269 10.96 -9.18 -12.96
CA MET A 269 10.94 -9.54 -11.55
C MET A 269 10.89 -11.05 -11.37
N SER A 270 11.67 -11.55 -10.41
CA SER A 270 11.57 -12.89 -9.85
C SER A 270 12.04 -12.78 -8.40
N ASP A 271 11.20 -13.16 -7.45
CA ASP A 271 11.46 -13.04 -6.01
C ASP A 271 11.86 -11.61 -5.58
N LEU A 272 11.22 -10.63 -6.20
CA LEU A 272 11.48 -9.20 -6.00
C LEU A 272 10.19 -8.43 -5.79
N SER A 273 10.31 -7.33 -5.06
CA SER A 273 9.26 -6.32 -4.91
C SER A 273 9.59 -5.08 -5.75
N LEU A 274 8.54 -4.48 -6.34
CA LEU A 274 8.59 -3.17 -7.00
C LEU A 274 7.52 -2.29 -6.38
N VAL A 275 7.94 -1.22 -5.74
CA VAL A 275 7.03 -0.27 -5.08
C VAL A 275 7.10 1.07 -5.78
N THR A 276 5.93 1.61 -6.11
CA THR A 276 5.80 2.94 -6.72
C THR A 276 4.92 3.83 -5.85
N SER A 277 5.34 5.07 -5.65
CA SER A 277 4.55 6.11 -4.98
C SER A 277 4.36 7.28 -5.94
N GLY A 278 3.10 7.66 -6.20
CA GLY A 278 2.75 8.71 -7.14
C GLY A 278 2.15 9.93 -6.43
N ASP A 279 2.52 11.13 -6.88
CA ASP A 279 2.01 12.41 -6.42
C ASP A 279 0.67 12.80 -7.07
N TYR A 280 0.20 12.03 -8.04
CA TYR A 280 -0.92 12.33 -8.93
C TYR A 280 -2.24 11.65 -8.53
N GLN A 281 -2.25 10.74 -7.55
CA GLN A 281 -3.45 10.00 -7.14
C GLN A 281 -4.10 10.55 -5.86
N ARG A 282 -3.28 10.89 -4.85
CA ARG A 282 -3.73 11.37 -3.54
C ARG A 282 -3.19 12.78 -3.30
N TYR A 283 -3.93 13.77 -3.75
CA TYR A 283 -3.61 15.19 -3.59
C TYR A 283 -4.89 16.01 -3.41
N TYR A 284 -4.73 17.25 -2.99
CA TYR A 284 -5.76 18.28 -3.07
C TYR A 284 -5.16 19.55 -3.69
N VAL A 285 -5.99 20.50 -4.07
CA VAL A 285 -5.57 21.71 -4.80
C VAL A 285 -5.85 22.94 -3.93
N VAL A 286 -4.83 23.82 -3.80
CA VAL A 286 -4.96 25.15 -3.19
C VAL A 286 -4.36 26.16 -4.16
N ASP A 287 -5.11 27.19 -4.53
CA ASP A 287 -4.68 28.26 -5.46
C ASP A 287 -4.11 27.71 -6.77
N GLY A 288 -4.69 26.60 -7.30
CA GLY A 288 -4.26 25.95 -8.54
C GLY A 288 -3.00 25.08 -8.41
N LYS A 289 -2.42 24.96 -7.24
CA LYS A 289 -1.25 24.12 -6.95
C LYS A 289 -1.66 22.83 -6.29
N ARG A 290 -1.06 21.70 -6.68
CA ARG A 290 -1.30 20.37 -6.08
C ARG A 290 -0.45 20.18 -4.83
N TYR A 291 -1.07 19.60 -3.79
CA TYR A 291 -0.44 19.17 -2.55
C TYR A 291 -0.75 17.70 -2.32
N HIS A 292 0.25 16.86 -2.49
CA HIS A 292 0.11 15.40 -2.44
C HIS A 292 0.43 14.83 -1.06
N HIS A 293 0.22 13.52 -0.90
CA HIS A 293 0.38 12.79 0.36
C HIS A 293 1.84 12.43 0.71
N LEU A 294 2.80 12.67 -0.17
CA LEU A 294 4.22 12.44 0.10
C LEU A 294 4.77 13.68 0.79
N ILE A 295 4.97 13.61 2.11
CA ILE A 295 5.28 14.75 2.97
C ILE A 295 6.65 14.55 3.60
N CYS A 296 7.43 15.63 3.69
CA CYS A 296 8.72 15.68 4.35
C CYS A 296 8.69 16.78 5.42
N LEU A 297 9.38 16.58 6.54
CA LEU A 297 9.50 17.58 7.60
C LEU A 297 10.13 18.91 7.15
N LEU A 298 11.03 18.86 6.16
CA LEU A 298 11.79 20.02 5.71
C LEU A 298 11.08 20.82 4.62
N TYR A 299 10.13 20.21 3.92
CA TYR A 299 9.43 20.80 2.80
C TYR A 299 7.95 20.42 2.89
N THR A 300 7.12 21.42 2.71
CA THR A 300 5.70 21.18 2.43
C THR A 300 5.55 20.32 1.18
N SER A 301 4.41 19.67 1.00
CA SER A 301 4.12 18.74 -0.09
C SER A 301 4.14 19.35 -1.50
N ASP A 302 4.80 20.49 -1.72
CA ASP A 302 4.97 21.02 -3.05
C ASP A 302 6.04 20.21 -3.80
N ALA A 303 5.59 19.19 -4.48
CA ALA A 303 6.40 18.51 -5.45
C ALA A 303 6.77 19.50 -6.55
N ALA A 304 8.05 19.54 -6.83
CA ALA A 304 8.60 20.26 -7.94
C ALA A 304 8.08 19.73 -9.28
#